data_a55250f055a82738c1d659c9bebb0485
#
_entry.id   a55250f055a82738c1d659c9bebb0485
#
_cell.length_a   1.000
_cell.length_b   1.000
_cell.length_c   1.000
_cell.angle_alpha   90.00
_cell.angle_beta   90.00
_cell.angle_gamma   90.00
#
_symmetry.space_group_name_H-M   'P 1'
#
loop_
_entity.id
_entity.type
_entity.pdbx_description
1 polymer ?
#
loop_
_entity_poly.entity_id
_entity_poly.type
_entity_poly.pdbx_seq_one_letter_code
_entity_poly.pdbx_strand_id
1 'polypeptide(L)'
;MEHRIDPAKFGPRGSAMAQAVQSCVHCGMCLAACPTYQVLGEEMDAPRGRIYLMKSVLEGQLPAGDAQPFLDRCLRCWACVPACPSGVAYDELLTHYCAAVGDGRRRSWRDAVTRKLLAETLPYPGRFRAALAAGRLGKAMPRMVPRALRGMLDLLPATVPPSQSLPELVPAQGRRRARVALLAGCVQSVLAPDINTATLRVLSANGVETVVPQAQGCCGAILMQLGEDKQARRSARHNIEVFPQDVDAILTTAAPCGSGMHDYQLLFAGEDDLPQAEAFASRVLDVSAFLDQLGLEPPGLLAVPLRVAYHDACHLLHAQGVKDPPRRLLSAVANLELLELNDGGLSCGSAGVYNLVQPEIARQLGDRKVTRILDTGADAVVTGDIGCLLQIQAHLRRQSRDLPVYHIMTILDRAYSAGDD
;
A
#
# COMPACT_ATOMS: atom_id res chain seq x y z
N MET A 1 -26.17 19.68 9.20
CA MET A 1 -25.22 20.77 8.86
C MET A 1 -25.62 21.34 7.51
N GLU A 2 -25.64 22.64 7.33
CA GLU A 2 -25.94 23.25 6.04
C GLU A 2 -24.74 23.07 5.11
N HIS A 3 -24.99 22.65 3.86
CA HIS A 3 -23.96 22.42 2.85
C HIS A 3 -24.20 23.33 1.66
N ARG A 4 -23.17 24.12 1.30
CA ARG A 4 -23.25 25.13 0.23
C ARG A 4 -22.17 24.90 -0.86
N ILE A 5 -21.75 23.64 -1.01
CA ILE A 5 -20.79 23.26 -2.05
C ILE A 5 -21.48 23.39 -3.42
N ASP A 6 -20.89 24.15 -4.32
CA ASP A 6 -21.30 24.21 -5.72
C ASP A 6 -20.50 23.19 -6.55
N PRO A 7 -21.08 22.04 -6.91
CA PRO A 7 -20.38 20.98 -7.61
C PRO A 7 -19.81 21.43 -8.98
N ALA A 8 -20.48 22.37 -9.65
CA ALA A 8 -20.09 22.80 -10.99
C ALA A 8 -18.70 23.44 -11.02
N LYS A 9 -18.26 24.03 -9.92
CA LYS A 9 -16.92 24.63 -9.79
C LYS A 9 -15.75 23.63 -9.85
N PHE A 10 -16.03 22.36 -9.63
CA PHE A 10 -15.01 21.30 -9.51
C PHE A 10 -15.09 20.27 -10.64
N GLY A 11 -15.84 20.58 -11.70
CA GLY A 11 -15.98 19.72 -12.87
C GLY A 11 -16.58 18.34 -12.53
N PRO A 12 -16.18 17.27 -13.23
CA PRO A 12 -16.78 15.94 -13.06
C PRO A 12 -16.62 15.33 -11.64
N ARG A 13 -15.66 15.84 -10.84
CA ARG A 13 -15.41 15.38 -9.46
C ARG A 13 -16.28 16.07 -8.41
N GLY A 14 -16.92 17.19 -8.77
CA GLY A 14 -17.65 18.05 -7.84
C GLY A 14 -18.84 17.37 -7.18
N SER A 15 -19.63 16.61 -7.92
CA SER A 15 -20.79 15.90 -7.41
C SER A 15 -20.43 14.82 -6.39
N ALA A 16 -19.40 14.02 -6.66
CA ALA A 16 -18.93 12.99 -5.75
C ALA A 16 -18.41 13.60 -4.44
N MET A 17 -17.64 14.70 -4.51
CA MET A 17 -17.16 15.40 -3.31
C MET A 17 -18.31 16.00 -2.49
N ALA A 18 -19.28 16.63 -3.12
CA ALA A 18 -20.45 17.20 -2.42
C ALA A 18 -21.26 16.09 -1.73
N GLN A 19 -21.52 14.99 -2.41
CA GLN A 19 -22.25 13.84 -1.87
C GLN A 19 -21.52 13.22 -0.66
N ALA A 20 -20.20 13.00 -0.75
CA ALA A 20 -19.42 12.44 0.34
C ALA A 20 -19.46 13.35 1.59
N VAL A 21 -19.35 14.67 1.40
CA VAL A 21 -19.49 15.64 2.51
C VAL A 21 -20.89 15.62 3.11
N GLN A 22 -21.94 15.57 2.29
CA GLN A 22 -23.34 15.54 2.74
C GLN A 22 -23.69 14.27 3.51
N SER A 23 -23.08 13.14 3.17
CA SER A 23 -23.28 11.86 3.87
C SER A 23 -22.71 11.86 5.29
N CYS A 24 -21.85 12.82 5.64
CA CYS A 24 -21.23 12.87 6.96
C CYS A 24 -22.14 13.49 8.01
N VAL A 25 -22.63 12.70 8.95
CA VAL A 25 -23.48 13.14 10.09
C VAL A 25 -22.66 13.52 11.33
N HIS A 26 -21.35 13.61 11.24
CA HIS A 26 -20.40 14.00 12.30
C HIS A 26 -20.50 13.17 13.59
N CYS A 27 -20.92 11.91 13.57
CA CYS A 27 -21.09 11.03 14.73
C CYS A 27 -19.79 10.68 15.47
N GLY A 28 -18.63 10.77 14.80
CA GLY A 28 -17.32 10.51 15.42
C GLY A 28 -16.88 9.04 15.44
N MET A 29 -17.66 8.09 14.91
CA MET A 29 -17.30 6.65 14.90
C MET A 29 -15.93 6.39 14.19
N CYS A 30 -15.59 7.20 13.21
CA CYS A 30 -14.32 7.11 12.48
C CYS A 30 -13.08 7.52 13.30
N LEU A 31 -13.23 8.19 14.46
CA LEU A 31 -12.10 8.63 15.27
C LEU A 31 -11.34 7.45 15.87
N ALA A 32 -12.06 6.47 16.39
CA ALA A 32 -11.48 5.28 17.01
C ALA A 32 -10.66 4.45 15.98
N ALA A 33 -11.05 4.45 14.70
CA ALA A 33 -10.34 3.76 13.64
C ALA A 33 -9.15 4.56 13.07
N CYS A 34 -9.03 5.87 13.39
CA CYS A 34 -8.04 6.73 12.76
C CYS A 34 -6.68 6.69 13.47
N PRO A 35 -5.60 6.18 12.81
CA PRO A 35 -4.28 6.11 13.44
C PRO A 35 -3.71 7.48 13.82
N THR A 36 -3.92 8.52 12.99
CA THR A 36 -3.42 9.87 13.30
C THR A 36 -4.13 10.49 14.49
N TYR A 37 -5.44 10.28 14.62
CA TYR A 37 -6.17 10.72 15.79
C TYR A 37 -5.70 10.01 17.07
N GLN A 38 -5.48 8.70 17.00
CA GLN A 38 -4.98 7.93 18.14
C GLN A 38 -3.58 8.36 18.62
N VAL A 39 -2.76 8.92 17.72
CA VAL A 39 -1.41 9.40 18.04
C VAL A 39 -1.42 10.86 18.53
N LEU A 40 -2.17 11.73 17.83
CA LEU A 40 -2.10 13.18 18.03
C LEU A 40 -3.18 13.71 18.97
N GLY A 41 -4.35 13.03 19.08
CA GLY A 41 -5.48 13.48 19.87
C GLY A 41 -6.23 14.70 19.29
N GLU A 42 -5.84 15.16 18.09
CA GLU A 42 -6.36 16.37 17.47
C GLU A 42 -7.53 16.08 16.53
N GLU A 43 -8.65 16.76 16.69
CA GLU A 43 -9.85 16.57 15.88
C GLU A 43 -9.59 16.82 14.38
N MET A 44 -8.79 17.84 14.05
CA MET A 44 -8.45 18.17 12.65
C MET A 44 -7.57 17.11 11.98
N ASP A 45 -6.94 16.24 12.75
CA ASP A 45 -6.18 15.09 12.28
C ASP A 45 -7.00 13.79 12.22
N ALA A 46 -8.33 13.90 12.41
CA ALA A 46 -9.29 12.82 12.27
C ALA A 46 -10.08 12.92 10.96
N PRO A 47 -10.72 11.83 10.48
CA PRO A 47 -11.50 11.87 9.23
C PRO A 47 -12.61 12.91 9.28
N ARG A 48 -13.36 12.99 10.39
CA ARG A 48 -14.42 13.96 10.59
C ARG A 48 -13.93 15.40 10.49
N GLY A 49 -12.84 15.73 11.17
CA GLY A 49 -12.22 17.07 11.10
C GLY A 49 -11.71 17.39 9.71
N ARG A 50 -11.08 16.42 9.03
CA ARG A 50 -10.62 16.57 7.64
C ARG A 50 -11.78 16.80 6.65
N ILE A 51 -12.91 16.11 6.83
CA ILE A 51 -14.12 16.36 6.03
C ILE A 51 -14.59 17.79 6.25
N TYR A 52 -14.60 18.28 7.50
CA TYR A 52 -14.96 19.65 7.81
C TYR A 52 -14.03 20.67 7.14
N LEU A 53 -12.71 20.43 7.18
CA LEU A 53 -11.72 21.29 6.52
C LEU A 53 -11.93 21.29 5.00
N MET A 54 -12.08 20.12 4.37
CA MET A 54 -12.33 20.01 2.93
C MET A 54 -13.62 20.73 2.55
N LYS A 55 -14.72 20.52 3.32
CA LYS A 55 -15.97 21.25 3.14
C LYS A 55 -15.76 22.77 3.15
N SER A 56 -15.06 23.29 4.17
CA SER A 56 -14.83 24.74 4.31
C SER A 56 -14.04 25.31 3.15
N VAL A 57 -13.08 24.56 2.60
CA VAL A 57 -12.33 24.95 1.38
C VAL A 57 -13.24 24.94 0.16
N LEU A 58 -14.03 23.87 -0.04
CA LEU A 58 -14.93 23.73 -1.19
C LEU A 58 -16.04 24.81 -1.20
N GLU A 59 -16.43 25.31 -0.04
CA GLU A 59 -17.39 26.41 0.14
C GLU A 59 -16.73 27.80 0.07
N GLY A 60 -15.40 27.87 -0.08
CA GLY A 60 -14.65 29.14 -0.14
C GLY A 60 -14.51 29.87 1.20
N GLN A 61 -14.76 29.19 2.32
CA GLN A 61 -14.67 29.73 3.69
C GLN A 61 -13.26 29.64 4.26
N LEU A 62 -12.43 28.71 3.75
CA LEU A 62 -11.08 28.46 4.21
C LEU A 62 -10.11 28.39 3.01
N PRO A 63 -8.93 29.03 3.08
CA PRO A 63 -7.89 28.82 2.08
C PRO A 63 -7.40 27.37 2.07
N ALA A 64 -7.18 26.77 0.89
CA ALA A 64 -6.72 25.40 0.75
C ALA A 64 -5.38 25.13 1.49
N GLY A 65 -4.50 26.14 1.56
CA GLY A 65 -3.22 26.07 2.26
C GLY A 65 -3.34 25.83 3.76
N ASP A 66 -4.43 26.27 4.38
CA ASP A 66 -4.65 26.12 5.83
C ASP A 66 -5.16 24.71 6.19
N ALA A 67 -5.91 24.06 5.29
CA ALA A 67 -6.32 22.67 5.43
C ALA A 67 -5.19 21.67 5.13
N GLN A 68 -4.25 22.05 4.27
CA GLN A 68 -3.22 21.16 3.72
C GLN A 68 -2.38 20.41 4.77
N PRO A 69 -1.88 21.01 5.87
CA PRO A 69 -1.07 20.29 6.85
C PRO A 69 -1.80 19.10 7.48
N PHE A 70 -3.11 19.22 7.71
CA PHE A 70 -3.95 18.16 8.28
C PHE A 70 -4.22 17.05 7.27
N LEU A 71 -4.42 17.41 5.98
CA LEU A 71 -4.63 16.44 4.92
C LEU A 71 -3.34 15.69 4.58
N ASP A 72 -2.17 16.34 4.64
CA ASP A 72 -0.86 15.71 4.41
C ASP A 72 -0.48 14.76 5.55
N ARG A 73 -1.03 14.91 6.76
CA ARG A 73 -0.87 13.96 7.87
C ARG A 73 -1.79 12.73 7.77
N CYS A 74 -2.72 12.69 6.82
CA CYS A 74 -3.53 11.49 6.60
C CYS A 74 -2.68 10.36 6.04
N LEU A 75 -2.72 9.17 6.70
CA LEU A 75 -2.04 7.97 6.21
C LEU A 75 -2.64 7.41 4.91
N ARG A 76 -3.88 7.79 4.57
CA ARG A 76 -4.66 7.13 3.51
C ARG A 76 -4.80 5.61 3.74
N CYS A 77 -4.91 5.19 4.99
CA CYS A 77 -5.07 3.78 5.37
C CYS A 77 -6.50 3.25 5.16
N TRP A 78 -7.45 4.14 4.93
CA TRP A 78 -8.87 3.90 4.66
C TRP A 78 -9.64 3.20 5.79
N ALA A 79 -9.06 3.01 6.97
CA ALA A 79 -9.72 2.37 8.11
C ALA A 79 -11.02 3.08 8.55
N CYS A 80 -11.14 4.37 8.25
CA CYS A 80 -12.34 5.16 8.53
C CYS A 80 -13.52 4.86 7.59
N VAL A 81 -13.28 4.27 6.42
CA VAL A 81 -14.33 3.96 5.43
C VAL A 81 -15.23 2.84 5.94
N PRO A 82 -14.75 1.62 6.25
CA PRO A 82 -15.59 0.56 6.80
C PRO A 82 -16.10 0.87 8.21
N ALA A 83 -15.47 1.80 8.95
CA ALA A 83 -15.94 2.22 10.28
C ALA A 83 -17.09 3.24 10.22
N CYS A 84 -17.44 3.75 9.05
CA CYS A 84 -18.47 4.77 8.89
C CYS A 84 -19.86 4.17 8.72
N PRO A 85 -20.80 4.32 9.70
CA PRO A 85 -22.17 3.79 9.55
C PRO A 85 -23.00 4.54 8.51
N SER A 86 -22.60 5.77 8.15
CA SER A 86 -23.26 6.59 7.12
C SER A 86 -22.69 6.36 5.72
N GLY A 87 -21.74 5.46 5.55
CA GLY A 87 -21.17 5.12 4.24
C GLY A 87 -20.46 6.28 3.54
N VAL A 88 -19.76 7.16 4.29
CA VAL A 88 -19.00 8.25 3.67
C VAL A 88 -17.84 7.67 2.87
N ALA A 89 -17.81 7.91 1.57
CA ALA A 89 -16.71 7.59 0.67
C ALA A 89 -15.54 8.57 0.89
N TYR A 90 -14.86 8.44 2.03
CA TYR A 90 -13.78 9.35 2.42
C TYR A 90 -12.55 9.24 1.53
N ASP A 91 -12.23 8.06 1.06
CA ASP A 91 -11.18 7.73 0.11
C ASP A 91 -11.37 8.46 -1.23
N GLU A 92 -12.57 8.39 -1.81
CA GLU A 92 -12.94 9.12 -3.02
C GLU A 92 -12.92 10.63 -2.78
N LEU A 93 -13.52 11.10 -1.66
CA LEU A 93 -13.52 12.52 -1.30
C LEU A 93 -12.09 13.08 -1.25
N LEU A 94 -11.19 12.42 -0.52
CA LEU A 94 -9.81 12.88 -0.38
C LEU A 94 -9.06 12.85 -1.70
N THR A 95 -9.26 11.80 -2.52
CA THR A 95 -8.62 11.65 -3.82
C THR A 95 -9.10 12.73 -4.79
N HIS A 96 -10.40 12.95 -4.90
CA HIS A 96 -10.97 13.99 -5.76
C HIS A 96 -10.61 15.40 -5.29
N TYR A 97 -10.67 15.66 -3.98
CA TYR A 97 -10.25 16.94 -3.42
C TYR A 97 -8.78 17.23 -3.73
N CYS A 98 -7.90 16.25 -3.52
CA CYS A 98 -6.49 16.42 -3.83
C CYS A 98 -6.24 16.73 -5.31
N ALA A 99 -6.97 16.13 -6.21
CA ALA A 99 -6.86 16.37 -7.64
C ALA A 99 -7.45 17.73 -8.06
N ALA A 100 -8.60 18.14 -7.48
CA ALA A 100 -9.29 19.37 -7.83
C ALA A 100 -8.60 20.63 -7.26
N VAL A 101 -8.02 20.54 -6.05
CA VAL A 101 -7.44 21.68 -5.32
C VAL A 101 -5.91 21.69 -5.38
N GLY A 102 -5.30 20.75 -6.13
CA GLY A 102 -3.86 20.47 -6.15
C GLY A 102 -2.95 21.68 -6.35
N ASP A 103 -3.29 22.57 -7.28
CA ASP A 103 -2.47 23.76 -7.63
C ASP A 103 -2.54 24.87 -6.57
N GLY A 104 -3.52 24.85 -5.66
CA GLY A 104 -3.67 25.79 -4.55
C GLY A 104 -2.87 25.44 -3.29
N ARG A 105 -2.16 24.32 -3.29
CA ARG A 105 -1.45 23.80 -2.12
C ARG A 105 -0.14 24.54 -1.90
N ARG A 106 -0.02 25.24 -0.77
CA ARG A 106 1.24 25.87 -0.36
C ARG A 106 2.02 24.89 0.54
N ARG A 107 2.99 24.19 -0.05
CA ARG A 107 3.96 23.36 0.69
C ARG A 107 5.25 24.14 0.94
N SER A 108 5.98 23.81 2.02
CA SER A 108 7.33 24.35 2.19
C SER A 108 8.22 23.85 1.04
N TRP A 109 9.20 24.67 0.64
CA TRP A 109 10.13 24.28 -0.41
C TRP A 109 10.85 22.95 -0.12
N ARG A 110 11.15 22.67 1.16
CA ARG A 110 11.79 21.42 1.61
C ARG A 110 10.89 20.22 1.38
N ASP A 111 9.61 20.32 1.75
CA ASP A 111 8.64 19.24 1.51
C ASP A 111 8.43 19.01 0.01
N ALA A 112 8.32 20.08 -0.78
CA ALA A 112 8.19 20.01 -2.24
C ALA A 112 9.40 19.28 -2.88
N VAL A 113 10.62 19.64 -2.47
CA VAL A 113 11.86 18.99 -2.95
C VAL A 113 11.91 17.52 -2.54
N THR A 114 11.57 17.20 -1.29
CA THR A 114 11.56 15.82 -0.80
C THR A 114 10.56 14.96 -1.59
N ARG A 115 9.33 15.44 -1.77
CA ARG A 115 8.29 14.75 -2.54
C ARG A 115 8.71 14.55 -4.00
N LYS A 116 9.27 15.59 -4.62
CA LYS A 116 9.77 15.51 -6.00
C LYS A 116 10.90 14.49 -6.14
N LEU A 117 11.85 14.49 -5.20
CA LEU A 117 12.92 13.49 -5.17
C LEU A 117 12.37 12.06 -5.06
N LEU A 118 11.41 11.83 -4.17
CA LEU A 118 10.76 10.53 -4.01
C LEU A 118 10.00 10.12 -5.29
N ALA A 119 9.27 11.04 -5.91
CA ALA A 119 8.53 10.81 -7.15
C ALA A 119 9.44 10.49 -8.36
N GLU A 120 10.66 11.03 -8.38
CA GLU A 120 11.63 10.79 -9.46
C GLU A 120 12.55 9.59 -9.21
N THR A 121 12.51 9.00 -8.01
CA THR A 121 13.39 7.88 -7.66
C THR A 121 12.63 6.58 -7.44
N LEU A 122 11.64 6.54 -6.54
CA LEU A 122 10.98 5.30 -6.12
C LEU A 122 10.24 4.54 -7.24
N PRO A 123 9.55 5.22 -8.18
CA PRO A 123 8.87 4.53 -9.29
C PRO A 123 9.82 3.86 -10.29
N TYR A 124 11.11 4.19 -10.27
CA TYR A 124 12.10 3.75 -11.25
C TYR A 124 13.16 2.88 -10.58
N PRO A 125 13.10 1.54 -10.71
CA PRO A 125 13.98 0.61 -9.99
C PRO A 125 15.48 0.91 -10.12
N GLY A 126 15.95 1.32 -11.31
CA GLY A 126 17.35 1.68 -11.54
C GLY A 126 17.78 2.94 -10.77
N ARG A 127 16.94 4.02 -10.79
CA ARG A 127 17.19 5.24 -10.03
C ARG A 127 17.12 4.96 -8.52
N PHE A 128 16.18 4.11 -8.11
CA PHE A 128 16.01 3.76 -6.71
C PHE A 128 17.22 2.97 -6.18
N ARG A 129 17.76 2.01 -6.94
CA ARG A 129 19.02 1.31 -6.59
C ARG A 129 20.19 2.28 -6.46
N ALA A 130 20.34 3.23 -7.38
CA ALA A 130 21.37 4.26 -7.32
C ALA A 130 21.22 5.16 -6.06
N ALA A 131 19.98 5.57 -5.75
CA ALA A 131 19.70 6.35 -4.54
C ALA A 131 19.99 5.57 -3.25
N LEU A 132 19.70 4.27 -3.21
CA LEU A 132 20.05 3.40 -2.08
C LEU A 132 21.56 3.26 -1.92
N ALA A 133 22.32 3.12 -3.00
CA ALA A 133 23.78 3.06 -2.95
C ALA A 133 24.37 4.38 -2.40
N ALA A 134 23.89 5.52 -2.89
CA ALA A 134 24.27 6.84 -2.37
C ALA A 134 23.89 7.02 -0.88
N GLY A 135 22.70 6.57 -0.48
CA GLY A 135 22.25 6.61 0.91
C GLY A 135 23.13 5.78 1.86
N ARG A 136 23.62 4.61 1.39
CA ARG A 136 24.56 3.78 2.17
C ARG A 136 25.91 4.46 2.40
N LEU A 137 26.43 5.15 1.39
CA LEU A 137 27.63 5.98 1.54
C LEU A 137 27.38 7.11 2.54
N GLY A 138 26.19 7.75 2.49
CA GLY A 138 25.78 8.76 3.47
C GLY A 138 25.67 8.21 4.89
N LYS A 139 25.24 6.95 5.07
CA LYS A 139 25.18 6.29 6.39
C LYS A 139 26.59 6.09 6.99
N ALA A 140 27.59 5.84 6.15
CA ALA A 140 28.99 5.77 6.59
C ALA A 140 29.58 7.15 6.97
N MET A 141 29.02 8.25 6.44
CA MET A 141 29.43 9.62 6.71
C MET A 141 28.28 10.52 7.23
N PRO A 142 27.69 10.22 8.40
CA PRO A 142 26.43 10.83 8.85
C PRO A 142 26.51 12.34 9.07
N ARG A 143 27.75 12.89 9.29
CA ARG A 143 27.97 14.33 9.46
C ARG A 143 27.75 15.12 8.15
N MET A 144 27.91 14.48 6.98
CA MET A 144 27.71 15.10 5.67
C MET A 144 26.25 15.05 5.21
N VAL A 145 25.40 14.26 5.87
CA VAL A 145 23.98 14.13 5.49
C VAL A 145 23.14 15.19 6.22
N PRO A 146 22.34 15.99 5.49
CA PRO A 146 21.41 16.94 6.08
C PRO A 146 20.50 16.26 7.11
N ARG A 147 20.26 16.95 8.24
CA ARG A 147 19.42 16.40 9.34
C ARG A 147 18.06 15.89 8.87
N ALA A 148 17.46 16.56 7.89
CA ALA A 148 16.18 16.21 7.32
C ALA A 148 16.17 14.83 6.62
N LEU A 149 17.31 14.36 6.12
CA LEU A 149 17.43 13.07 5.40
C LEU A 149 17.91 11.94 6.31
N ARG A 150 18.34 12.22 7.54
CA ARG A 150 18.88 11.18 8.45
C ARG A 150 17.83 10.14 8.81
N GLY A 151 16.59 10.54 9.06
CA GLY A 151 15.49 9.61 9.35
C GLY A 151 15.21 8.62 8.20
N MET A 152 15.46 9.04 6.95
CA MET A 152 15.36 8.14 5.79
C MET A 152 16.47 7.09 5.77
N LEU A 153 17.67 7.42 6.29
CA LEU A 153 18.79 6.48 6.39
C LEU A 153 18.51 5.33 7.36
N ASP A 154 17.70 5.56 8.39
CA ASP A 154 17.35 4.54 9.39
C ASP A 154 16.43 3.46 8.79
N LEU A 155 15.67 3.80 7.75
CA LEU A 155 14.81 2.88 7.02
C LEU A 155 15.55 2.06 5.95
N LEU A 156 16.80 2.44 5.62
CA LEU A 156 17.59 1.69 4.65
C LEU A 156 17.87 0.27 5.16
N PRO A 157 17.62 -0.74 4.32
CA PRO A 157 17.96 -2.11 4.66
C PRO A 157 19.47 -2.28 4.85
N ALA A 158 19.87 -3.25 5.67
CA ALA A 158 21.27 -3.56 5.91
C ALA A 158 21.97 -3.98 4.59
N THR A 159 21.28 -4.75 3.77
CA THR A 159 21.72 -5.18 2.45
C THR A 159 20.66 -4.87 1.41
N VAL A 160 21.06 -4.52 0.19
CA VAL A 160 20.19 -4.43 -0.97
C VAL A 160 20.40 -5.69 -1.79
N PRO A 161 19.36 -6.51 -2.01
CA PRO A 161 19.50 -7.72 -2.81
C PRO A 161 20.00 -7.43 -4.22
N PRO A 162 20.69 -8.39 -4.87
CA PRO A 162 21.05 -8.26 -6.28
C PRO A 162 19.78 -8.10 -7.14
N SER A 163 19.94 -7.51 -8.32
CA SER A 163 18.84 -7.44 -9.28
C SER A 163 18.50 -8.84 -9.76
N GLN A 164 17.22 -9.18 -9.74
CA GLN A 164 16.71 -10.42 -10.33
C GLN A 164 15.87 -10.05 -11.55
N SER A 165 16.16 -10.69 -12.70
CA SER A 165 15.26 -10.62 -13.85
C SER A 165 14.21 -11.72 -13.70
N LEU A 166 12.95 -11.35 -13.86
CA LEU A 166 11.86 -12.31 -13.87
C LEU A 166 11.63 -12.81 -15.30
N PRO A 167 11.28 -14.09 -15.51
CA PRO A 167 10.89 -14.58 -16.82
C PRO A 167 9.61 -13.89 -17.30
N GLU A 168 9.46 -13.70 -18.60
CA GLU A 168 8.26 -13.09 -19.19
C GLU A 168 7.01 -13.98 -19.01
N LEU A 169 7.22 -15.30 -19.03
CA LEU A 169 6.17 -16.30 -18.87
C LEU A 169 6.64 -17.42 -17.95
N VAL A 170 5.81 -17.77 -16.99
CA VAL A 170 5.97 -18.96 -16.15
C VAL A 170 4.80 -19.90 -16.40
N PRO A 171 5.05 -21.14 -16.90
CA PRO A 171 3.98 -22.07 -17.18
C PRO A 171 3.35 -22.61 -15.89
N ALA A 172 2.10 -23.05 -15.99
CA ALA A 172 1.45 -23.82 -14.95
C ALA A 172 2.10 -25.20 -14.79
N GLN A 173 2.25 -25.67 -13.57
CA GLN A 173 2.54 -27.08 -13.30
C GLN A 173 1.23 -27.88 -13.42
N GLY A 174 1.29 -28.98 -14.16
CA GLY A 174 0.13 -29.83 -14.40
C GLY A 174 -0.92 -29.16 -15.33
N ARG A 175 -2.21 -29.34 -14.99
CA ARG A 175 -3.31 -28.75 -15.77
C ARG A 175 -3.42 -27.25 -15.49
N ARG A 176 -3.41 -26.44 -16.55
CA ARG A 176 -3.65 -25.00 -16.42
C ARG A 176 -5.07 -24.73 -15.92
N ARG A 177 -5.18 -24.08 -14.77
CA ARG A 177 -6.44 -23.66 -14.11
C ARG A 177 -6.78 -22.21 -14.40
N ALA A 178 -5.74 -21.36 -14.55
CA ALA A 178 -5.90 -19.95 -14.85
C ALA A 178 -4.68 -19.39 -15.59
N ARG A 179 -4.86 -18.23 -16.23
CA ARG A 179 -3.79 -17.41 -16.83
C ARG A 179 -3.87 -16.00 -16.24
N VAL A 180 -2.79 -15.51 -15.63
CA VAL A 180 -2.76 -14.22 -14.96
C VAL A 180 -1.58 -13.36 -15.39
N ALA A 181 -1.63 -12.06 -15.12
CA ALA A 181 -0.47 -11.19 -15.23
C ALA A 181 -0.01 -10.75 -13.83
N LEU A 182 1.31 -10.66 -13.59
CA LEU A 182 1.87 -10.25 -12.31
C LEU A 182 2.49 -8.87 -12.41
N LEU A 183 2.09 -7.95 -11.52
CA LEU A 183 2.80 -6.71 -11.28
C LEU A 183 3.98 -6.97 -10.31
N ALA A 184 5.22 -6.85 -10.82
CA ALA A 184 6.44 -7.07 -10.03
C ALA A 184 6.68 -5.98 -8.97
N GLY A 185 6.12 -4.78 -9.17
CA GLY A 185 6.23 -3.66 -8.23
C GLY A 185 7.60 -2.96 -8.25
N CYS A 186 7.60 -1.62 -8.20
CA CYS A 186 8.81 -0.81 -8.30
C CYS A 186 9.74 -0.94 -7.07
N VAL A 187 9.17 -0.90 -5.85
CA VAL A 187 9.93 -0.99 -4.59
C VAL A 187 10.29 -2.45 -4.29
N GLN A 188 9.35 -3.38 -4.49
CA GLN A 188 9.51 -4.79 -4.20
C GLN A 188 10.61 -5.43 -5.04
N SER A 189 10.68 -5.14 -6.35
CA SER A 189 11.73 -5.64 -7.24
C SER A 189 13.15 -5.19 -6.86
N VAL A 190 13.26 -4.17 -6.01
CA VAL A 190 14.55 -3.65 -5.52
C VAL A 190 14.88 -4.17 -4.13
N LEU A 191 13.92 -4.16 -3.20
CA LEU A 191 14.17 -4.43 -1.78
C LEU A 191 13.88 -5.86 -1.35
N ALA A 192 12.99 -6.57 -2.05
CA ALA A 192 12.65 -7.96 -1.79
C ALA A 192 12.20 -8.68 -3.08
N PRO A 193 13.10 -8.83 -4.07
CA PRO A 193 12.77 -9.47 -5.35
C PRO A 193 12.40 -10.96 -5.20
N ASP A 194 12.84 -11.60 -4.14
CA ASP A 194 12.51 -12.97 -3.76
C ASP A 194 11.01 -13.19 -3.56
N ILE A 195 10.24 -12.17 -3.14
CA ILE A 195 8.78 -12.25 -3.04
C ILE A 195 8.16 -12.55 -4.42
N ASN A 196 8.65 -11.88 -5.48
CA ASN A 196 8.14 -12.12 -6.83
C ASN A 196 8.47 -13.55 -7.29
N THR A 197 9.69 -14.02 -7.04
CA THR A 197 10.11 -15.38 -7.42
C THR A 197 9.31 -16.43 -6.65
N ALA A 198 9.10 -16.24 -5.36
CA ALA A 198 8.25 -17.10 -4.55
C ALA A 198 6.80 -17.11 -5.07
N THR A 199 6.26 -15.93 -5.42
CA THR A 199 4.92 -15.82 -5.99
C THR A 199 4.77 -16.61 -7.28
N LEU A 200 5.74 -16.50 -8.20
CA LEU A 200 5.72 -17.24 -9.46
C LEU A 200 5.75 -18.76 -9.25
N ARG A 201 6.56 -19.25 -8.28
CA ARG A 201 6.61 -20.69 -7.95
C ARG A 201 5.27 -21.17 -7.35
N VAL A 202 4.72 -20.42 -6.39
CA VAL A 202 3.43 -20.76 -5.77
C VAL A 202 2.30 -20.76 -6.80
N LEU A 203 2.23 -19.76 -7.68
CA LEU A 203 1.23 -19.70 -8.75
C LEU A 203 1.37 -20.89 -9.71
N SER A 204 2.59 -21.19 -10.15
CA SER A 204 2.87 -22.34 -11.01
C SER A 204 2.43 -23.67 -10.37
N ALA A 205 2.78 -23.90 -9.10
CA ALA A 205 2.37 -25.08 -8.33
C ALA A 205 0.85 -25.22 -8.20
N ASN A 206 0.13 -24.10 -8.23
CA ASN A 206 -1.33 -24.06 -8.20
C ASN A 206 -1.99 -24.13 -9.60
N GLY A 207 -1.23 -24.51 -10.65
CA GLY A 207 -1.75 -24.63 -12.01
C GLY A 207 -2.01 -23.29 -12.69
N VAL A 208 -1.34 -22.22 -12.30
CA VAL A 208 -1.52 -20.87 -12.86
C VAL A 208 -0.38 -20.52 -13.80
N GLU A 209 -0.72 -20.24 -15.05
CA GLU A 209 0.21 -19.65 -16.01
C GLU A 209 0.34 -18.15 -15.74
N THR A 210 1.54 -17.66 -15.56
CA THR A 210 1.78 -16.27 -15.17
C THR A 210 2.59 -15.52 -16.20
N VAL A 211 2.04 -14.44 -16.74
CA VAL A 211 2.73 -13.48 -17.60
C VAL A 211 3.32 -12.37 -16.73
N VAL A 212 4.59 -12.04 -16.93
CA VAL A 212 5.23 -10.88 -16.28
C VAL A 212 5.64 -9.89 -17.36
N PRO A 213 4.80 -8.89 -17.67
CA PRO A 213 5.11 -7.92 -18.72
C PRO A 213 6.45 -7.22 -18.44
N GLN A 214 7.43 -7.38 -19.33
CA GLN A 214 8.77 -6.82 -19.10
C GLN A 214 8.80 -5.29 -19.18
N ALA A 215 7.88 -4.69 -19.92
CA ALA A 215 7.72 -3.24 -20.06
C ALA A 215 6.86 -2.61 -18.97
N GLN A 216 6.37 -3.37 -17.97
CA GLN A 216 5.51 -2.81 -16.91
C GLN A 216 6.20 -1.69 -16.14
N GLY A 217 5.41 -0.70 -15.69
CA GLY A 217 5.87 0.41 -14.89
C GLY A 217 5.42 0.34 -13.42
N CYS A 218 5.67 1.42 -12.69
CA CYS A 218 5.10 1.61 -11.36
C CYS A 218 3.57 1.68 -11.43
N CYS A 219 2.86 1.11 -10.45
CA CYS A 219 1.39 1.21 -10.34
C CYS A 219 0.87 2.65 -10.17
N GLY A 220 1.72 3.61 -9.84
CA GLY A 220 1.31 5.00 -9.64
C GLY A 220 0.84 5.37 -8.23
N ALA A 221 0.56 4.40 -7.35
CA ALA A 221 0.05 4.67 -6.00
C ALA A 221 0.91 5.66 -5.19
N ILE A 222 2.24 5.50 -5.24
CA ILE A 222 3.20 6.43 -4.60
C ILE A 222 3.07 7.84 -5.19
N LEU A 223 2.88 7.96 -6.50
CA LEU A 223 2.74 9.24 -7.19
C LEU A 223 1.44 9.94 -6.79
N MET A 224 0.32 9.20 -6.73
CA MET A 224 -0.96 9.73 -6.23
C MET A 224 -0.83 10.23 -4.79
N GLN A 225 -0.15 9.48 -3.93
CA GLN A 225 0.08 9.88 -2.55
C GLN A 225 0.95 11.14 -2.41
N LEU A 226 1.94 11.31 -3.29
CA LEU A 226 2.79 12.49 -3.33
C LEU A 226 2.09 13.70 -3.96
N GLY A 227 0.95 13.51 -4.65
CA GLY A 227 0.20 14.54 -5.36
C GLY A 227 0.77 14.84 -6.75
N GLU A 228 1.49 13.89 -7.33
CA GLU A 228 2.05 13.94 -8.69
C GLU A 228 1.07 13.33 -9.72
N ASP A 229 -0.15 13.87 -9.78
CA ASP A 229 -1.26 13.31 -10.57
C ASP A 229 -0.92 13.11 -12.05
N LYS A 230 -0.18 14.05 -12.67
CA LYS A 230 0.23 13.92 -14.07
C LYS A 230 1.15 12.72 -14.32
N GLN A 231 2.04 12.43 -13.38
CA GLN A 231 2.92 11.26 -13.46
C GLN A 231 2.15 9.98 -13.16
N ALA A 232 1.23 10.01 -12.17
CA ALA A 232 0.36 8.88 -11.85
C ALA A 232 -0.48 8.45 -13.05
N ARG A 233 -1.11 9.40 -13.76
CA ARG A 233 -1.88 9.15 -15.00
C ARG A 233 -1.01 8.53 -16.11
N ARG A 234 0.20 9.04 -16.29
CA ARG A 234 1.15 8.46 -17.27
C ARG A 234 1.48 7.01 -16.93
N SER A 235 1.75 6.72 -15.65
CA SER A 235 2.01 5.36 -15.19
C SER A 235 0.79 4.44 -15.38
N ALA A 236 -0.41 4.95 -15.10
CA ALA A 236 -1.65 4.20 -15.28
C ALA A 236 -1.91 3.86 -16.76
N ARG A 237 -1.85 4.87 -17.66
CA ARG A 237 -2.00 4.64 -19.12
C ARG A 237 -1.00 3.61 -19.62
N HIS A 238 0.27 3.77 -19.26
CA HIS A 238 1.32 2.84 -19.65
C HIS A 238 1.00 1.40 -19.20
N ASN A 239 0.58 1.18 -17.97
CA ASN A 239 0.24 -0.15 -17.50
C ASN A 239 -1.04 -0.70 -18.17
N ILE A 240 -2.05 0.13 -18.42
CA ILE A 240 -3.26 -0.27 -19.16
C ILE A 240 -2.90 -0.78 -20.58
N GLU A 241 -1.92 -0.14 -21.23
CA GLU A 241 -1.44 -0.53 -22.57
C GLU A 241 -0.58 -1.79 -22.56
N VAL A 242 0.28 -1.97 -21.54
CA VAL A 242 1.31 -3.01 -21.52
C VAL A 242 0.78 -4.35 -20.98
N PHE A 243 -0.20 -4.32 -20.07
CA PHE A 243 -0.74 -5.55 -19.49
C PHE A 243 -1.64 -6.29 -20.49
N PRO A 244 -1.49 -7.63 -20.62
CA PRO A 244 -2.26 -8.40 -21.57
C PRO A 244 -3.77 -8.38 -21.26
N GLN A 245 -4.58 -8.41 -22.31
CA GLN A 245 -6.04 -8.41 -22.16
C GLN A 245 -6.60 -9.84 -22.00
N ASP A 246 -5.85 -10.86 -22.41
CA ASP A 246 -6.21 -12.27 -22.42
C ASP A 246 -5.85 -13.00 -21.12
N VAL A 247 -5.93 -12.31 -19.98
CA VAL A 247 -5.69 -12.85 -18.64
C VAL A 247 -6.94 -12.76 -17.77
N ASP A 248 -7.10 -13.74 -16.89
CA ASP A 248 -8.23 -13.83 -15.95
C ASP A 248 -8.12 -12.76 -14.85
N ALA A 249 -6.89 -12.42 -14.44
CA ALA A 249 -6.63 -11.40 -13.42
C ALA A 249 -5.25 -10.75 -13.59
N ILE A 250 -5.12 -9.55 -13.00
CA ILE A 250 -3.86 -8.83 -12.82
C ILE A 250 -3.52 -8.88 -11.33
N LEU A 251 -2.47 -9.61 -10.97
CA LEU A 251 -2.13 -9.88 -9.59
C LEU A 251 -1.10 -8.91 -9.02
N THR A 252 -1.26 -8.58 -7.75
CA THR A 252 -0.28 -7.85 -6.97
C THR A 252 0.05 -8.57 -5.67
N THR A 253 1.26 -8.38 -5.19
CA THR A 253 1.74 -8.83 -3.88
C THR A 253 2.05 -7.67 -2.94
N ALA A 254 1.66 -6.47 -3.33
CA ALA A 254 1.85 -5.26 -2.53
C ALA A 254 0.51 -4.53 -2.42
N ALA A 255 -0.06 -4.51 -1.23
CA ALA A 255 -1.40 -3.98 -0.96
C ALA A 255 -1.65 -2.56 -1.51
N PRO A 256 -0.72 -1.57 -1.37
CA PRO A 256 -0.90 -0.25 -1.97
C PRO A 256 -0.89 -0.26 -3.51
N CYS A 257 -0.24 -1.24 -4.14
CA CYS A 257 -0.28 -1.34 -5.60
C CYS A 257 -1.68 -1.78 -6.07
N GLY A 258 -2.28 -2.77 -5.41
CA GLY A 258 -3.65 -3.21 -5.70
C GLY A 258 -4.64 -2.07 -5.56
N SER A 259 -4.70 -1.43 -4.38
CA SER A 259 -5.61 -0.29 -4.16
C SER A 259 -5.35 0.86 -5.15
N GLY A 260 -4.08 1.19 -5.43
CA GLY A 260 -3.76 2.25 -6.37
C GLY A 260 -4.15 1.95 -7.81
N MET A 261 -4.16 0.68 -8.24
CA MET A 261 -4.67 0.30 -9.55
C MET A 261 -6.20 0.26 -9.60
N HIS A 262 -6.88 -0.05 -8.49
CA HIS A 262 -8.32 0.16 -8.36
C HIS A 262 -8.69 1.65 -8.48
N ASP A 263 -7.88 2.55 -7.94
CA ASP A 263 -8.09 4.00 -8.00
C ASP A 263 -7.87 4.61 -9.40
N TYR A 264 -7.48 3.83 -10.43
CA TYR A 264 -7.38 4.33 -11.80
C TYR A 264 -8.70 4.92 -12.30
N GLN A 265 -9.84 4.33 -11.94
CA GLN A 265 -11.16 4.89 -12.24
C GLN A 265 -11.36 6.29 -11.65
N LEU A 266 -10.86 6.54 -10.42
CA LEU A 266 -10.92 7.87 -9.80
C LEU A 266 -9.95 8.85 -10.45
N LEU A 267 -8.79 8.35 -10.87
CA LEU A 267 -7.75 9.12 -11.53
C LEU A 267 -8.22 9.67 -12.89
N PHE A 268 -8.99 8.88 -13.64
CA PHE A 268 -9.53 9.24 -14.97
C PHE A 268 -11.00 9.68 -14.94
N ALA A 269 -11.56 10.00 -13.77
CA ALA A 269 -12.94 10.47 -13.66
C ALA A 269 -13.19 11.70 -14.58
N GLY A 270 -14.12 11.54 -15.53
CA GLY A 270 -14.47 12.57 -16.52
C GLY A 270 -13.52 12.68 -17.71
N GLU A 271 -12.63 11.73 -17.94
CA GLU A 271 -11.73 11.65 -19.10
C GLU A 271 -12.13 10.48 -20.03
N ASP A 272 -11.68 10.52 -21.27
CA ASP A 272 -11.98 9.49 -22.30
C ASP A 272 -11.35 8.13 -21.96
N ASP A 273 -10.32 8.12 -21.11
CA ASP A 273 -9.63 6.90 -20.64
C ASP A 273 -10.41 6.14 -19.55
N LEU A 274 -11.50 6.68 -19.01
CA LEU A 274 -12.24 6.09 -17.89
C LEU A 274 -12.71 4.65 -18.16
N PRO A 275 -13.31 4.30 -19.32
CA PRO A 275 -13.75 2.95 -19.57
C PRO A 275 -12.61 1.92 -19.56
N GLN A 276 -11.44 2.28 -20.10
CA GLN A 276 -10.26 1.42 -20.09
C GLN A 276 -9.71 1.26 -18.68
N ALA A 277 -9.71 2.33 -17.89
CA ALA A 277 -9.29 2.30 -16.49
C ALA A 277 -10.19 1.42 -15.61
N GLU A 278 -11.51 1.49 -15.80
CA GLU A 278 -12.50 0.63 -15.14
C GLU A 278 -12.32 -0.84 -15.52
N ALA A 279 -12.18 -1.13 -16.82
CA ALA A 279 -11.94 -2.47 -17.32
C ALA A 279 -10.62 -3.07 -16.82
N PHE A 280 -9.59 -2.25 -16.67
CA PHE A 280 -8.31 -2.66 -16.07
C PHE A 280 -8.46 -2.92 -14.57
N ALA A 281 -9.03 -1.97 -13.82
CA ALA A 281 -9.20 -2.03 -12.38
C ALA A 281 -10.04 -3.24 -11.94
N SER A 282 -11.07 -3.61 -12.71
CA SER A 282 -11.96 -4.75 -12.41
C SER A 282 -11.24 -6.11 -12.43
N ARG A 283 -10.07 -6.20 -13.07
CA ARG A 283 -9.26 -7.44 -13.15
C ARG A 283 -8.13 -7.48 -12.11
N VAL A 284 -7.92 -6.39 -11.35
CA VAL A 284 -6.86 -6.32 -10.36
C VAL A 284 -7.26 -7.06 -9.10
N LEU A 285 -6.41 -7.98 -8.65
CA LEU A 285 -6.62 -8.76 -7.43
C LEU A 285 -5.33 -8.86 -6.62
N ASP A 286 -5.47 -8.92 -5.30
CA ASP A 286 -4.38 -9.39 -4.45
C ASP A 286 -4.15 -10.89 -4.67
N VAL A 287 -2.90 -11.30 -4.67
CA VAL A 287 -2.52 -12.70 -4.94
C VAL A 287 -3.15 -13.67 -3.93
N SER A 288 -3.32 -13.26 -2.67
CA SER A 288 -3.94 -14.12 -1.65
C SER A 288 -5.43 -14.29 -1.88
N ALA A 289 -6.13 -13.22 -2.30
CA ALA A 289 -7.53 -13.29 -2.67
C ALA A 289 -7.75 -14.15 -3.90
N PHE A 290 -6.88 -14.02 -4.91
CA PHE A 290 -6.94 -14.84 -6.12
C PHE A 290 -6.73 -16.33 -5.83
N LEU A 291 -5.69 -16.70 -5.06
CA LEU A 291 -5.41 -18.09 -4.71
C LEU A 291 -6.53 -18.72 -3.87
N ASP A 292 -7.12 -17.96 -2.97
CA ASP A 292 -8.26 -18.40 -2.17
C ASP A 292 -9.51 -18.67 -3.04
N GLN A 293 -9.79 -17.78 -3.99
CA GLN A 293 -10.90 -17.96 -4.95
C GLN A 293 -10.66 -19.15 -5.91
N LEU A 294 -9.43 -19.32 -6.36
CA LEU A 294 -9.04 -20.44 -7.21
C LEU A 294 -9.16 -21.78 -6.48
N GLY A 295 -9.01 -21.78 -5.17
CA GLY A 295 -8.81 -22.96 -4.34
C GLY A 295 -7.36 -23.42 -4.38
N LEU A 296 -6.70 -23.34 -3.22
CA LEU A 296 -5.29 -23.68 -3.08
C LEU A 296 -5.08 -25.17 -3.29
N GLU A 297 -4.14 -25.58 -4.14
CA GLU A 297 -3.60 -26.94 -4.12
C GLU A 297 -2.95 -27.17 -2.74
N PRO A 298 -3.13 -28.32 -2.11
CA PRO A 298 -2.62 -28.54 -0.77
C PRO A 298 -1.12 -28.22 -0.68
N PRO A 299 -0.71 -27.20 0.09
CA PRO A 299 0.71 -26.98 0.33
C PRO A 299 1.26 -28.11 1.20
N GLY A 300 2.56 -28.36 1.08
CA GLY A 300 3.26 -29.27 1.95
C GLY A 300 3.31 -28.78 3.41
N LEU A 301 4.21 -29.34 4.18
CA LEU A 301 4.47 -28.94 5.56
C LEU A 301 5.70 -28.03 5.63
N LEU A 302 5.76 -27.16 6.63
CA LEU A 302 7.02 -26.50 6.96
C LEU A 302 7.97 -27.48 7.64
N ALA A 303 9.25 -27.42 7.26
CA ALA A 303 10.30 -28.30 7.84
C ALA A 303 10.42 -28.15 9.37
N VAL A 304 10.09 -26.97 9.90
CA VAL A 304 10.09 -26.67 11.34
C VAL A 304 8.76 -26.03 11.70
N PRO A 305 8.10 -26.46 12.80
CA PRO A 305 6.89 -25.80 13.30
C PRO A 305 7.13 -24.31 13.53
N LEU A 306 6.16 -23.48 13.13
CA LEU A 306 6.28 -22.02 13.16
C LEU A 306 4.98 -21.38 13.64
N ARG A 307 5.05 -20.60 14.73
CA ARG A 307 3.94 -19.76 15.19
C ARG A 307 4.09 -18.38 14.59
N VAL A 308 3.11 -17.93 13.82
CA VAL A 308 3.19 -16.64 13.11
C VAL A 308 2.11 -15.69 13.57
N ALA A 309 2.48 -14.44 13.84
CA ALA A 309 1.55 -13.33 13.96
C ALA A 309 1.26 -12.77 12.57
N TYR A 310 -0.02 -12.75 12.15
CA TYR A 310 -0.39 -12.14 10.87
C TYR A 310 -0.69 -10.65 11.04
N HIS A 311 0.03 -9.81 10.30
CA HIS A 311 -0.23 -8.37 10.23
C HIS A 311 -1.06 -8.04 9.00
N ASP A 312 -2.29 -7.56 9.23
CA ASP A 312 -3.16 -7.03 8.19
C ASP A 312 -2.58 -5.73 7.61
N ALA A 313 -2.19 -5.75 6.34
CA ALA A 313 -1.82 -4.54 5.64
C ALA A 313 -3.08 -3.68 5.42
N CYS A 314 -3.05 -2.41 5.85
CA CYS A 314 -4.24 -1.57 5.87
C CYS A 314 -4.90 -1.42 4.48
N HIS A 315 -4.12 -1.29 3.41
CA HIS A 315 -4.65 -1.24 2.04
C HIS A 315 -5.25 -2.57 1.56
N LEU A 316 -4.81 -3.69 2.11
CA LEU A 316 -5.42 -4.99 1.83
C LEU A 316 -6.74 -5.13 2.59
N LEU A 317 -6.69 -4.87 3.89
CA LEU A 317 -7.86 -5.02 4.77
C LEU A 317 -8.98 -4.01 4.48
N HIS A 318 -8.64 -2.70 4.40
CA HIS A 318 -9.63 -1.64 4.38
C HIS A 318 -9.96 -1.11 2.98
N ALA A 319 -8.98 -1.09 2.05
CA ALA A 319 -9.22 -0.62 0.69
C ALA A 319 -9.72 -1.73 -0.24
N GLN A 320 -9.21 -2.96 -0.08
CA GLN A 320 -9.55 -4.08 -0.94
C GLN A 320 -10.52 -5.08 -0.27
N GLY A 321 -10.83 -4.92 1.03
CA GLY A 321 -11.74 -5.81 1.76
C GLY A 321 -11.20 -7.24 1.96
N VAL A 322 -9.91 -7.46 1.77
CA VAL A 322 -9.26 -8.78 1.86
C VAL A 322 -8.78 -9.01 3.28
N LYS A 323 -9.56 -9.77 4.06
CA LYS A 323 -9.28 -10.12 5.45
C LYS A 323 -9.00 -11.61 5.63
N ASP A 324 -9.93 -12.44 5.19
CA ASP A 324 -9.92 -13.87 5.46
C ASP A 324 -9.03 -14.70 4.51
N PRO A 325 -8.87 -14.35 3.23
CA PRO A 325 -8.05 -15.11 2.30
C PRO A 325 -6.63 -15.41 2.80
N PRO A 326 -5.84 -14.43 3.28
CA PRO A 326 -4.50 -14.73 3.81
C PRO A 326 -4.51 -15.73 4.97
N ARG A 327 -5.54 -15.67 5.82
CA ARG A 327 -5.71 -16.57 6.96
C ARG A 327 -6.01 -18.00 6.52
N ARG A 328 -6.91 -18.16 5.54
CA ARG A 328 -7.22 -19.48 4.97
C ARG A 328 -6.00 -20.13 4.32
N LEU A 329 -5.23 -19.34 3.55
CA LEU A 329 -4.00 -19.81 2.91
C LEU A 329 -2.95 -20.25 3.95
N LEU A 330 -2.73 -19.46 5.00
CA LEU A 330 -1.77 -19.81 6.07
C LEU A 330 -2.24 -21.00 6.88
N SER A 331 -3.54 -21.09 7.19
CA SER A 331 -4.11 -22.22 7.93
C SER A 331 -4.07 -23.55 7.16
N ALA A 332 -3.89 -23.51 5.83
CA ALA A 332 -3.72 -24.70 5.01
C ALA A 332 -2.29 -25.27 5.08
N VAL A 333 -1.33 -24.53 5.61
CA VAL A 333 0.07 -24.96 5.73
C VAL A 333 0.25 -25.82 6.98
N ALA A 334 0.68 -27.07 6.83
CA ALA A 334 0.95 -27.93 7.96
C ALA A 334 2.19 -27.45 8.76
N ASN A 335 2.19 -27.65 10.06
CA ASN A 335 3.19 -27.14 11.01
C ASN A 335 3.24 -25.61 11.15
N LEU A 336 2.17 -24.89 10.73
CA LEU A 336 2.02 -23.46 10.96
C LEU A 336 0.86 -23.19 11.91
N GLU A 337 1.12 -22.45 12.97
CA GLU A 337 0.11 -21.93 13.90
C GLU A 337 -0.07 -20.42 13.68
N LEU A 338 -1.29 -20.01 13.35
CA LEU A 338 -1.64 -18.61 13.12
C LEU A 338 -2.09 -17.95 14.43
N LEU A 339 -1.40 -16.88 14.82
CA LEU A 339 -1.74 -16.04 15.97
C LEU A 339 -2.32 -14.71 15.49
N GLU A 340 -3.48 -14.35 16.02
CA GLU A 340 -4.15 -13.09 15.65
C GLU A 340 -3.60 -11.90 16.43
N LEU A 341 -3.43 -10.79 15.73
CA LEU A 341 -3.13 -9.49 16.33
C LEU A 341 -4.43 -8.82 16.78
N ASN A 342 -4.64 -8.72 18.10
CA ASN A 342 -5.79 -8.03 18.67
C ASN A 342 -5.57 -6.51 18.71
N ASP A 343 -5.39 -5.89 17.56
CA ASP A 343 -5.09 -4.45 17.44
C ASP A 343 -6.06 -3.68 16.52
N GLY A 344 -7.18 -4.33 16.13
CA GLY A 344 -8.21 -3.71 15.28
C GLY A 344 -7.75 -3.35 13.88
N GLY A 345 -6.71 -3.99 13.34
CA GLY A 345 -6.16 -3.67 12.02
C GLY A 345 -5.39 -2.34 11.98
N LEU A 346 -4.83 -1.92 13.13
CA LEU A 346 -4.04 -0.68 13.21
C LEU A 346 -2.89 -0.69 12.20
N SER A 347 -2.71 0.43 11.49
CA SER A 347 -1.62 0.59 10.52
C SER A 347 -0.24 0.44 11.18
N CYS A 348 0.72 -0.15 10.45
CA CYS A 348 2.13 -0.21 10.86
C CYS A 348 2.86 1.15 10.74
N GLY A 349 2.21 2.17 10.14
CA GLY A 349 2.80 3.47 9.91
C GLY A 349 3.65 3.61 8.63
N SER A 350 3.81 2.54 7.84
CA SER A 350 4.52 2.58 6.55
C SER A 350 3.76 3.43 5.52
N ALA A 351 2.54 3.01 5.21
CA ALA A 351 1.58 3.68 4.32
C ALA A 351 2.25 4.31 3.08
N GLY A 352 2.81 3.48 2.21
CA GLY A 352 3.52 3.90 1.01
C GLY A 352 4.80 4.70 1.33
N VAL A 353 4.76 6.02 1.13
CA VAL A 353 5.88 6.94 1.45
C VAL A 353 5.65 7.75 2.72
N TYR A 354 4.59 7.44 3.47
CA TYR A 354 4.22 8.22 4.66
C TYR A 354 5.34 8.27 5.70
N ASN A 355 5.99 7.14 5.97
CA ASN A 355 7.11 7.07 6.90
C ASN A 355 8.33 7.93 6.50
N LEU A 356 8.44 8.31 5.22
CA LEU A 356 9.48 9.21 4.71
C LEU A 356 9.09 10.69 4.84
N VAL A 357 7.79 11.00 4.72
CA VAL A 357 7.29 12.39 4.76
C VAL A 357 6.70 12.78 6.12
N GLN A 358 6.28 11.81 6.95
CA GLN A 358 5.74 12.01 8.30
C GLN A 358 6.43 11.06 9.31
N PRO A 359 7.76 11.11 9.46
CA PRO A 359 8.52 10.09 10.18
C PRO A 359 8.17 10.00 11.67
N GLU A 360 7.76 11.09 12.30
CA GLU A 360 7.45 11.11 13.73
C GLU A 360 6.17 10.33 14.06
N ILE A 361 5.10 10.55 13.29
CA ILE A 361 3.83 9.81 13.45
C ILE A 361 4.03 8.34 13.07
N ALA A 362 4.72 8.09 11.95
CA ALA A 362 5.04 6.75 11.49
C ALA A 362 5.83 5.95 12.52
N ARG A 363 6.77 6.60 13.23
CA ARG A 363 7.56 5.99 14.30
C ARG A 363 6.67 5.53 15.46
N GLN A 364 5.78 6.39 15.93
CA GLN A 364 4.87 6.05 17.04
C GLN A 364 3.94 4.89 16.67
N LEU A 365 3.43 4.87 15.44
CA LEU A 365 2.58 3.77 14.95
C LEU A 365 3.36 2.47 14.84
N GLY A 366 4.59 2.50 14.30
CA GLY A 366 5.45 1.33 14.17
C GLY A 366 5.85 0.76 15.52
N ASP A 367 6.19 1.61 16.49
CA ASP A 367 6.53 1.18 17.85
C ASP A 367 5.34 0.48 18.53
N ARG A 368 4.12 1.06 18.41
CA ARG A 368 2.87 0.42 18.90
C ARG A 368 2.62 -0.92 18.22
N LYS A 369 2.78 -1.00 16.91
CA LYS A 369 2.58 -2.23 16.14
C LYS A 369 3.54 -3.33 16.61
N VAL A 370 4.83 -3.03 16.74
CA VAL A 370 5.83 -4.01 17.20
C VAL A 370 5.53 -4.48 18.63
N THR A 371 5.10 -3.60 19.53
CA THR A 371 4.66 -4.02 20.87
C THR A 371 3.54 -5.05 20.78
N ARG A 372 2.49 -4.80 19.97
CA ARG A 372 1.38 -5.77 19.80
C ARG A 372 1.82 -7.10 19.19
N ILE A 373 2.78 -7.06 18.27
CA ILE A 373 3.37 -8.27 17.68
C ILE A 373 4.11 -9.07 18.76
N LEU A 374 4.95 -8.43 19.55
CA LEU A 374 5.73 -9.09 20.61
C LEU A 374 4.83 -9.66 21.71
N ASP A 375 3.70 -9.01 22.01
CA ASP A 375 2.72 -9.49 23.00
C ASP A 375 2.09 -10.85 22.60
N THR A 376 2.11 -11.23 21.31
CA THR A 376 1.59 -12.52 20.84
C THR A 376 2.49 -13.69 21.17
N GLY A 377 3.79 -13.47 21.43
CA GLY A 377 4.79 -14.51 21.58
C GLY A 377 5.03 -15.35 20.32
N ALA A 378 4.76 -14.79 19.14
CA ALA A 378 5.01 -15.44 17.86
C ALA A 378 6.51 -15.63 17.59
N ASP A 379 6.84 -16.66 16.79
CA ASP A 379 8.20 -16.96 16.34
C ASP A 379 8.56 -16.18 15.08
N ALA A 380 7.54 -15.68 14.35
CA ALA A 380 7.71 -14.82 13.16
C ALA A 380 6.48 -13.94 12.93
N VAL A 381 6.63 -12.93 12.07
CA VAL A 381 5.54 -12.09 11.56
C VAL A 381 5.32 -12.40 10.09
N VAL A 382 4.05 -12.46 9.67
CA VAL A 382 3.67 -12.60 8.25
C VAL A 382 2.80 -11.43 7.85
N THR A 383 3.02 -10.89 6.65
CA THR A 383 2.20 -9.83 6.06
C THR A 383 2.10 -9.98 4.55
N GLY A 384 1.08 -9.37 3.93
CA GLY A 384 0.88 -9.33 2.48
C GLY A 384 1.36 -8.03 1.83
N ASP A 385 2.32 -7.30 2.45
CA ASP A 385 2.81 -6.03 1.91
C ASP A 385 4.27 -5.76 2.24
N ILE A 386 5.06 -5.42 1.21
CA ILE A 386 6.49 -5.10 1.35
C ILE A 386 6.73 -3.86 2.22
N GLY A 387 5.89 -2.84 2.15
CA GLY A 387 6.03 -1.63 2.97
C GLY A 387 5.85 -1.93 4.45
N CYS A 388 4.86 -2.74 4.82
CA CYS A 388 4.65 -3.22 6.18
C CYS A 388 5.80 -4.11 6.66
N LEU A 389 6.27 -5.03 5.81
CA LEU A 389 7.41 -5.90 6.09
C LEU A 389 8.65 -5.08 6.50
N LEU A 390 9.04 -4.12 5.67
CA LEU A 390 10.20 -3.27 5.92
C LEU A 390 10.04 -2.40 7.16
N GLN A 391 8.85 -1.84 7.39
CA GLN A 391 8.55 -0.99 8.54
C GLN A 391 8.66 -1.78 9.84
N ILE A 392 8.02 -2.96 9.91
CA ILE A 392 8.06 -3.84 11.10
C ILE A 392 9.50 -4.28 11.37
N GLN A 393 10.24 -4.72 10.35
CA GLN A 393 11.65 -5.08 10.49
C GLN A 393 12.51 -3.92 11.02
N ALA A 394 12.29 -2.69 10.53
CA ALA A 394 13.04 -1.52 10.99
C ALA A 394 12.77 -1.23 12.47
N HIS A 395 11.51 -1.36 12.92
CA HIS A 395 11.13 -1.13 14.31
C HIS A 395 11.60 -2.24 15.25
N LEU A 396 11.56 -3.50 14.83
CA LEU A 396 12.15 -4.63 15.56
C LEU A 396 13.66 -4.41 15.79
N ARG A 397 14.41 -4.07 14.73
CA ARG A 397 15.85 -3.74 14.85
C ARG A 397 16.12 -2.59 15.82
N ARG A 398 15.29 -1.53 15.80
CA ARG A 398 15.42 -0.40 16.74
C ARG A 398 15.24 -0.81 18.20
N GLN A 399 14.39 -1.81 18.45
CA GLN A 399 14.14 -2.38 19.77
C GLN A 399 15.08 -3.55 20.10
N SER A 400 16.11 -3.79 19.27
CA SER A 400 17.06 -4.90 19.43
C SER A 400 16.35 -6.27 19.54
N ARG A 401 15.28 -6.46 18.77
CA ARG A 401 14.52 -7.72 18.68
C ARG A 401 14.85 -8.41 17.37
N ASP A 402 15.21 -9.69 17.48
CA ASP A 402 15.46 -10.58 16.34
C ASP A 402 14.24 -11.46 16.11
N LEU A 403 13.23 -10.90 15.45
CA LEU A 403 12.01 -11.60 15.06
C LEU A 403 11.90 -11.51 13.53
N PRO A 404 11.90 -12.64 12.81
CA PRO A 404 11.82 -12.63 11.35
C PRO A 404 10.44 -12.12 10.88
N VAL A 405 10.45 -11.39 9.76
CA VAL A 405 9.24 -10.90 9.10
C VAL A 405 9.23 -11.42 7.68
N TYR A 406 8.18 -12.13 7.30
CA TYR A 406 8.02 -12.76 6.01
C TYR A 406 6.83 -12.19 5.23
N HIS A 407 6.93 -12.24 3.91
CA HIS A 407 5.77 -12.08 3.07
C HIS A 407 5.00 -13.41 3.00
N ILE A 408 3.65 -13.36 2.91
CA ILE A 408 2.83 -14.58 2.85
C ILE A 408 3.26 -15.52 1.73
N MET A 409 3.61 -14.98 0.56
CA MET A 409 4.07 -15.80 -0.57
C MET A 409 5.38 -16.53 -0.29
N THR A 410 6.26 -15.97 0.54
CA THR A 410 7.50 -16.64 0.96
C THR A 410 7.22 -17.83 1.89
N ILE A 411 6.20 -17.74 2.73
CA ILE A 411 5.78 -18.85 3.60
C ILE A 411 5.15 -19.98 2.77
N LEU A 412 4.26 -19.64 1.84
CA LEU A 412 3.64 -20.63 0.94
C LEU A 412 4.68 -21.32 0.07
N ASP A 413 5.64 -20.57 -0.49
CA ASP A 413 6.71 -21.12 -1.30
C ASP A 413 7.56 -22.14 -0.53
N ARG A 414 7.90 -21.85 0.73
CA ARG A 414 8.60 -22.80 1.60
C ARG A 414 7.80 -24.08 1.84
N ALA A 415 6.48 -23.96 1.99
CA ALA A 415 5.63 -25.13 2.20
C ALA A 415 5.52 -25.99 0.95
N TYR A 416 5.52 -25.41 -0.26
CA TYR A 416 5.55 -26.16 -1.51
C TYR A 416 6.93 -26.78 -1.77
N SER A 417 8.02 -26.10 -1.42
CA SER A 417 9.38 -26.58 -1.68
C SER A 417 9.83 -27.68 -0.72
N ALA A 418 9.28 -27.75 0.50
CA ALA A 418 9.66 -28.76 1.48
C ALA A 418 9.10 -30.18 1.15
N GLY A 419 8.25 -30.30 0.14
CA GLY A 419 7.75 -31.59 -0.36
C GLY A 419 8.59 -32.21 -1.47
N ASP A 420 9.63 -31.47 -1.96
CA ASP A 420 10.50 -31.91 -3.06
C ASP A 420 11.82 -32.53 -2.57
N ASP A 421 12.10 -32.58 -1.26
CA ASP A 421 13.20 -33.29 -0.61
C ASP A 421 12.70 -34.63 0.02
#